data_d8ecee8739cc50b224a84c3337f59725
#
_entry.id   d8ecee8739cc50b224a84c3337f59725
#
_cell.length_a   1.000
_cell.length_b   1.000
_cell.length_c   1.000
_cell.angle_alpha   90.00
_cell.angle_beta   90.00
_cell.angle_gamma   90.00
#
_symmetry.space_group_name_H-M   'P 1'
#
loop_
_entity.id
_entity.type
_entity.pdbx_description
1 polymer ?
#
loop_
_entity_poly.entity_id
_entity_poly.type
_entity_poly.pdbx_seq_one_letter_code
_entity_poly.pdbx_strand_id
1 'polypeptide(L)'
;MKKPIEYFYSAYSAYAYIGHSDFLKLASDAEREVIHRPFDLMKCLNAIGYHPLEERTDEALSYQFGRQRDRWSEFRNVPMPKETPSSHNNGAEIADLVLLASIKNGEDIQKLSSEFMKRHWLKNLDLSDEQAVHDTLIDLGLEASTLIMEAKSQSI
;
A
#
# COMPACT_ATOMS: atom_id res chain seq x y z
N MET A 1 10.51 -14.99 23.26
CA MET A 1 10.26 -14.49 21.89
C MET A 1 10.27 -12.96 21.90
N LYS A 2 10.86 -12.32 20.87
CA LYS A 2 10.82 -10.86 20.73
C LYS A 2 9.38 -10.44 20.43
N LYS A 3 8.95 -9.24 20.90
CA LYS A 3 7.60 -8.74 20.61
C LYS A 3 7.43 -8.50 19.10
N PRO A 4 6.29 -8.86 18.48
CA PRO A 4 6.03 -8.56 17.08
C PRO A 4 5.95 -7.05 16.84
N ILE A 5 6.06 -6.65 15.57
CA ILE A 5 5.88 -5.27 15.12
C ILE A 5 4.56 -5.18 14.37
N GLU A 6 3.64 -4.34 14.80
CA GLU A 6 2.46 -4.02 14.01
C GLU A 6 2.82 -2.98 12.95
N TYR A 7 2.55 -3.30 11.70
CA TYR A 7 2.87 -2.47 10.54
C TYR A 7 1.60 -1.99 9.86
N PHE A 8 1.28 -0.72 10.10
CA PHE A 8 0.12 -0.06 9.51
C PHE A 8 0.50 0.62 8.19
N TYR A 9 -0.21 0.33 7.11
CA TYR A 9 0.05 0.91 5.78
C TYR A 9 -1.18 0.84 4.88
N SER A 10 -1.21 1.65 3.84
CA SER A 10 -2.11 1.50 2.70
C SER A 10 -1.31 1.25 1.42
N ALA A 11 -1.84 0.37 0.57
CA ALA A 11 -1.14 -0.13 -0.61
C ALA A 11 -0.78 0.97 -1.63
N TYR A 12 -1.49 2.10 -1.66
CA TYR A 12 -1.20 3.20 -2.59
C TYR A 12 -0.26 4.27 -2.04
N SER A 13 0.11 4.21 -0.77
CA SER A 13 0.96 5.23 -0.14
C SER A 13 2.38 5.23 -0.73
N ALA A 14 2.83 6.37 -1.27
CA ALA A 14 4.19 6.55 -1.77
C ALA A 14 5.26 6.26 -0.73
N TYR A 15 5.07 6.76 0.48
CA TYR A 15 6.04 6.58 1.57
C TYR A 15 6.04 5.15 2.11
N ALA A 16 4.87 4.48 2.11
CA ALA A 16 4.82 3.06 2.41
C ALA A 16 5.62 2.27 1.36
N TYR A 17 5.39 2.50 0.07
CA TYR A 17 6.12 1.85 -1.02
C TYR A 17 7.64 2.04 -0.90
N ILE A 18 8.08 3.29 -0.72
CA ILE A 18 9.52 3.62 -0.60
C ILE A 18 10.17 2.95 0.62
N GLY A 19 9.44 2.81 1.73
CA GLY A 19 9.96 2.27 2.98
C GLY A 19 9.77 0.76 3.16
N HIS A 20 8.91 0.13 2.38
CA HIS A 20 8.38 -1.22 2.62
C HIS A 20 9.48 -2.30 2.69
N SER A 21 10.29 -2.41 1.66
CA SER A 21 11.33 -3.45 1.57
C SER A 21 12.40 -3.31 2.65
N ASP A 22 12.84 -2.09 2.93
CA ASP A 22 13.83 -1.82 3.98
C ASP A 22 13.27 -2.12 5.37
N PHE A 23 11.99 -1.78 5.60
CA PHE A 23 11.32 -2.09 6.85
C PHE A 23 11.22 -3.61 7.06
N LEU A 24 10.77 -4.36 6.06
CA LEU A 24 10.67 -5.82 6.16
C LEU A 24 12.04 -6.46 6.38
N LYS A 25 13.06 -5.98 5.66
CA LYS A 25 14.44 -6.44 5.88
C LYS A 25 14.92 -6.15 7.30
N LEU A 26 14.71 -4.95 7.82
CA LEU A 26 15.09 -4.56 9.18
C LEU A 26 14.39 -5.44 10.24
N ALA A 27 13.09 -5.73 10.05
CA ALA A 27 12.35 -6.61 10.95
C ALA A 27 12.90 -8.04 10.93
N SER A 28 13.22 -8.54 9.72
CA SER A 28 13.85 -9.86 9.54
C SER A 28 15.24 -9.93 10.18
N ASP A 29 16.11 -8.94 9.94
CA ASP A 29 17.45 -8.86 10.53
C ASP A 29 17.39 -8.78 12.07
N ALA A 30 16.35 -8.17 12.60
CA ALA A 30 16.07 -8.08 14.02
C ALA A 30 15.36 -9.33 14.59
N GLU A 31 15.06 -10.34 13.74
CA GLU A 31 14.31 -11.55 14.09
C GLU A 31 12.96 -11.22 14.76
N ARG A 32 12.25 -10.24 14.18
CA ARG A 32 10.92 -9.83 14.67
C ARG A 32 9.85 -10.16 13.65
N GLU A 33 8.79 -10.78 14.14
CA GLU A 33 7.57 -10.98 13.36
C GLU A 33 6.94 -9.63 13.00
N VAL A 34 6.40 -9.51 11.78
CA VAL A 34 5.63 -8.37 11.32
C VAL A 34 4.15 -8.76 11.23
N ILE A 35 3.32 -8.08 11.99
CA ILE A 35 1.87 -8.19 11.89
C ILE A 35 1.38 -7.11 10.95
N HIS A 36 0.99 -7.48 9.74
CA HIS A 36 0.49 -6.56 8.75
C HIS A 36 -0.91 -6.03 9.10
N ARG A 37 -1.08 -4.71 9.01
CA ARG A 37 -2.31 -3.97 9.30
C ARG A 37 -2.64 -3.01 8.15
N PRO A 38 -3.02 -3.52 6.96
CA PRO A 38 -3.48 -2.66 5.90
C PRO A 38 -4.75 -1.91 6.34
N PHE A 39 -4.88 -0.63 5.95
CA PHE A 39 -6.01 0.21 6.36
C PHE A 39 -6.32 1.28 5.32
N ASP A 40 -7.56 1.76 5.31
CA ASP A 40 -7.99 2.89 4.50
C ASP A 40 -7.35 4.19 5.02
N LEU A 41 -6.31 4.65 4.32
CA LEU A 41 -5.56 5.84 4.71
C LEU A 41 -6.44 7.11 4.73
N MET A 42 -7.32 7.27 3.75
CA MET A 42 -8.13 8.50 3.66
C MET A 42 -9.20 8.55 4.75
N LYS A 43 -9.86 7.42 5.05
CA LYS A 43 -10.78 7.35 6.21
C LYS A 43 -10.04 7.66 7.51
N CYS A 44 -8.83 7.13 7.70
CA CYS A 44 -8.02 7.39 8.88
C CYS A 44 -7.64 8.86 9.00
N LEU A 45 -7.14 9.48 7.93
CA LEU A 45 -6.76 10.89 7.91
C LEU A 45 -7.95 11.80 8.22
N ASN A 46 -9.10 11.51 7.65
CA ASN A 46 -10.33 12.25 7.94
C ASN A 46 -10.75 12.12 9.41
N ALA A 47 -10.67 10.91 9.96
CA ALA A 47 -11.07 10.65 11.36
C ALA A 47 -10.20 11.38 12.39
N ILE A 48 -8.91 11.59 12.10
CA ILE A 48 -7.98 12.30 12.99
C ILE A 48 -7.96 13.82 12.76
N GLY A 49 -8.81 14.32 11.89
CA GLY A 49 -8.85 15.76 11.58
C GLY A 49 -7.61 16.26 10.83
N TYR A 50 -6.98 15.39 10.03
CA TYR A 50 -5.86 15.78 9.19
C TYR A 50 -6.30 16.85 8.19
N HIS A 51 -5.50 17.92 8.08
CA HIS A 51 -5.80 18.99 7.12
C HIS A 51 -5.96 18.44 5.71
N PRO A 52 -7.12 18.65 5.05
CA PRO A 52 -7.33 18.23 3.67
C PRO A 52 -6.20 18.72 2.77
N LEU A 53 -5.86 17.93 1.76
CA LEU A 53 -4.79 18.31 0.82
C LEU A 53 -5.12 19.63 0.11
N GLU A 54 -6.41 19.89 -0.13
CA GLU A 54 -6.91 21.10 -0.78
C GLU A 54 -6.67 22.39 0.05
N GLU A 55 -6.47 22.26 1.35
CA GLU A 55 -6.15 23.38 2.25
C GLU A 55 -4.65 23.68 2.33
N ARG A 56 -3.82 22.90 1.67
CA ARG A 56 -2.37 23.09 1.65
C ARG A 56 -1.95 23.94 0.47
N THR A 57 -0.87 24.69 0.64
CA THR A 57 -0.31 25.45 -0.48
C THR A 57 0.31 24.53 -1.53
N ASP A 58 0.31 24.98 -2.78
CA ASP A 58 0.93 24.25 -3.91
C ASP A 58 2.41 23.96 -3.64
N GLU A 59 3.12 24.88 -2.97
CA GLU A 59 4.52 24.71 -2.60
C GLU A 59 4.70 23.57 -1.59
N ALA A 60 3.82 23.48 -0.58
CA ALA A 60 3.87 22.40 0.41
C ALA A 60 3.60 21.02 -0.22
N LEU A 61 2.60 20.94 -1.10
CA LEU A 61 2.27 19.73 -1.86
C LEU A 61 3.41 19.33 -2.81
N SER A 62 3.93 20.28 -3.57
CA SER A 62 5.05 20.07 -4.49
C SER A 62 6.33 19.64 -3.77
N TYR A 63 6.58 20.17 -2.57
CA TYR A 63 7.70 19.73 -1.77
C TYR A 63 7.48 18.30 -1.24
N GLN A 64 6.34 18.03 -0.62
CA GLN A 64 6.07 16.73 0.03
C GLN A 64 5.98 15.59 -0.99
N PHE A 65 5.15 15.76 -2.03
CA PHE A 65 4.87 14.71 -3.02
C PHE A 65 5.80 14.73 -4.25
N GLY A 66 6.65 15.73 -4.35
CA GLY A 66 7.71 15.82 -5.33
C GLY A 66 9.08 15.63 -4.69
N ARG A 67 9.74 16.73 -4.32
CA ARG A 67 11.14 16.71 -3.89
C ARG A 67 11.45 15.81 -2.69
N GLN A 68 10.61 15.82 -1.66
CA GLN A 68 10.83 14.98 -0.47
C GLN A 68 10.67 13.50 -0.82
N ARG A 69 9.62 13.16 -1.56
CA ARG A 69 9.38 11.80 -2.06
C ARG A 69 10.57 11.30 -2.89
N ASP A 70 11.03 12.12 -3.84
CA ASP A 70 12.11 11.75 -4.75
C ASP A 70 13.43 11.53 -4.00
N ARG A 71 13.75 12.39 -3.02
CA ARG A 71 14.94 12.22 -2.17
C ARG A 71 14.92 10.91 -1.34
N TRP A 72 13.76 10.53 -0.82
CA TRP A 72 13.63 9.26 -0.12
C TRP A 72 13.73 8.06 -1.06
N SER A 73 13.15 8.17 -2.25
CA SER A 73 13.29 7.17 -3.32
C SER A 73 14.76 6.97 -3.71
N GLU A 74 15.49 8.06 -3.96
CA GLU A 74 16.93 8.03 -4.27
C GLU A 74 17.74 7.44 -3.12
N PHE A 75 17.52 7.91 -1.88
CA PHE A 75 18.25 7.44 -0.71
C PHE A 75 18.08 5.94 -0.46
N ARG A 76 16.88 5.40 -0.71
CA ARG A 76 16.58 3.97 -0.53
C ARG A 76 16.75 3.14 -1.80
N ASN A 77 17.15 3.78 -2.91
CA ASN A 77 17.29 3.14 -4.22
C ASN A 77 16.01 2.37 -4.64
N VAL A 78 14.85 2.95 -4.38
CA VAL A 78 13.54 2.42 -4.77
C VAL A 78 13.05 3.20 -6.00
N PRO A 79 12.79 2.56 -7.15
CA PRO A 79 12.33 3.24 -8.34
C PRO A 79 11.00 3.97 -8.09
N MET A 80 10.91 5.24 -8.53
CA MET A 80 9.71 6.05 -8.39
C MET A 80 9.47 6.84 -9.68
N PRO A 81 8.25 6.85 -10.23
CA PRO A 81 7.96 7.64 -11.42
C PRO A 81 7.98 9.13 -11.09
N LYS A 82 8.30 9.96 -12.09
CA LYS A 82 8.26 11.43 -11.94
C LYS A 82 6.84 11.92 -11.66
N GLU A 83 5.88 11.35 -12.39
CA GLU A 83 4.48 11.69 -12.29
C GLU A 83 3.76 10.69 -11.36
N THR A 84 2.77 11.17 -10.63
CA THR A 84 1.89 10.31 -9.85
C THR A 84 1.05 9.46 -10.81
N PRO A 85 0.84 8.16 -10.53
CA PRO A 85 -0.04 7.32 -11.35
C PRO A 85 -1.42 7.95 -11.56
N SER A 86 -1.96 7.88 -12.76
CA SER A 86 -3.28 8.48 -13.07
C SER A 86 -4.42 7.86 -12.26
N SER A 87 -4.29 6.59 -11.86
CA SER A 87 -5.24 5.88 -10.98
C SER A 87 -5.12 6.24 -9.50
N HIS A 88 -4.12 7.04 -9.11
CA HIS A 88 -3.81 7.28 -7.69
C HIS A 88 -4.97 7.91 -6.91
N ASN A 89 -5.72 8.80 -7.55
CA ASN A 89 -6.86 9.48 -6.91
C ASN A 89 -8.08 8.57 -6.71
N ASN A 90 -8.10 7.38 -7.30
CA ASN A 90 -9.18 6.40 -7.12
C ASN A 90 -9.11 5.70 -5.75
N GLY A 91 -7.96 5.81 -5.06
CA GLY A 91 -7.75 5.16 -3.76
C GLY A 91 -7.29 3.70 -3.90
N ALA A 92 -7.47 2.94 -2.81
CA ALA A 92 -7.00 1.56 -2.74
C ALA A 92 -7.95 0.64 -1.97
N GLU A 93 -9.22 0.98 -1.85
CA GLU A 93 -10.16 0.30 -0.96
C GLU A 93 -10.21 -1.22 -1.23
N ILE A 94 -10.39 -1.63 -2.50
CA ILE A 94 -10.49 -3.06 -2.84
C ILE A 94 -9.17 -3.79 -2.56
N ALA A 95 -8.03 -3.18 -2.89
CA ALA A 95 -6.73 -3.79 -2.63
C ALA A 95 -6.43 -3.91 -1.13
N ASP A 96 -6.73 -2.89 -0.32
CA ASP A 96 -6.54 -2.94 1.13
C ASP A 96 -7.45 -4.01 1.78
N LEU A 97 -8.70 -4.17 1.31
CA LEU A 97 -9.60 -5.24 1.75
C LEU A 97 -9.12 -6.64 1.32
N VAL A 98 -8.59 -6.77 0.11
CA VAL A 98 -7.97 -8.03 -0.36
C VAL A 98 -6.75 -8.40 0.48
N LEU A 99 -5.92 -7.43 0.86
CA LEU A 99 -4.81 -7.70 1.78
C LEU A 99 -5.30 -8.24 3.13
N LEU A 100 -6.40 -7.69 3.66
CA LEU A 100 -7.02 -8.21 4.90
C LEU A 100 -7.57 -9.64 4.72
N ALA A 101 -8.23 -9.93 3.60
CA ALA A 101 -8.70 -11.27 3.28
C ALA A 101 -7.52 -12.26 3.15
N SER A 102 -6.44 -11.84 2.47
CA SER A 102 -5.24 -12.65 2.30
C SER A 102 -4.56 -13.00 3.63
N ILE A 103 -4.52 -12.07 4.59
CA ILE A 103 -4.01 -12.35 5.95
C ILE A 103 -4.82 -13.47 6.62
N LYS A 104 -6.16 -13.43 6.51
CA LYS A 104 -7.04 -14.47 7.08
C LYS A 104 -6.83 -15.84 6.45
N ASN A 105 -6.54 -15.87 5.14
CA ASN A 105 -6.30 -17.09 4.39
C ASN A 105 -4.87 -17.62 4.51
N GLY A 106 -3.98 -16.92 5.23
CA GLY A 106 -2.60 -17.35 5.43
C GLY A 106 -1.72 -17.21 4.17
N GLU A 107 -2.09 -16.33 3.27
CA GLU A 107 -1.32 -16.03 2.05
C GLU A 107 -0.02 -15.29 2.36
N ASP A 108 0.94 -15.31 1.43
CA ASP A 108 2.18 -14.53 1.56
C ASP A 108 1.89 -13.03 1.42
N ILE A 109 1.49 -12.43 2.54
CA ILE A 109 1.12 -11.02 2.61
C ILE A 109 2.30 -10.08 2.29
N GLN A 110 3.53 -10.47 2.56
CA GLN A 110 4.70 -9.66 2.24
C GLN A 110 4.88 -9.55 0.73
N LYS A 111 4.75 -10.67 0.02
CA LYS A 111 4.82 -10.70 -1.44
C LYS A 111 3.66 -9.92 -2.06
N LEU A 112 2.44 -10.15 -1.60
CA LEU A 112 1.25 -9.51 -2.17
C LEU A 112 1.25 -7.99 -1.98
N SER A 113 1.53 -7.51 -0.76
CA SER A 113 1.60 -6.07 -0.49
C SER A 113 2.71 -5.38 -1.29
N SER A 114 3.88 -6.01 -1.39
CA SER A 114 4.99 -5.52 -2.22
C SER A 114 4.60 -5.40 -3.69
N GLU A 115 3.90 -6.39 -4.24
CA GLU A 115 3.47 -6.37 -5.65
C GLU A 115 2.37 -5.35 -5.91
N PHE A 116 1.39 -5.19 -5.02
CA PHE A 116 0.39 -4.13 -5.16
C PHE A 116 1.03 -2.74 -5.17
N MET A 117 1.88 -2.43 -4.19
CA MET A 117 2.58 -1.15 -4.13
C MET A 117 3.43 -0.91 -5.38
N LYS A 118 4.24 -1.89 -5.77
CA LYS A 118 5.11 -1.80 -6.94
C LYS A 118 4.34 -1.63 -8.25
N ARG A 119 3.28 -2.42 -8.46
CA ARG A 119 2.47 -2.33 -9.69
C ARG A 119 1.70 -1.01 -9.74
N HIS A 120 1.20 -0.52 -8.61
CA HIS A 120 0.57 0.79 -8.55
C HIS A 120 1.53 1.88 -9.00
N TRP A 121 2.69 1.98 -8.35
CA TRP A 121 3.64 3.06 -8.61
C TRP A 121 4.35 2.93 -9.96
N LEU A 122 4.70 1.73 -10.41
CA LEU A 122 5.52 1.57 -11.62
C LEU A 122 4.72 1.18 -12.86
N LYS A 123 3.50 0.69 -12.71
CA LYS A 123 2.66 0.20 -13.82
C LYS A 123 1.26 0.81 -13.84
N ASN A 124 1.00 1.82 -13.01
CA ASN A 124 -0.30 2.48 -12.91
C ASN A 124 -1.46 1.50 -12.60
N LEU A 125 -1.21 0.44 -11.79
CA LEU A 125 -2.27 -0.44 -11.35
C LEU A 125 -3.32 0.36 -10.58
N ASP A 126 -4.57 0.30 -11.01
CA ASP A 126 -5.69 0.85 -10.27
C ASP A 126 -6.08 -0.09 -9.12
N LEU A 127 -5.75 0.32 -7.89
CA LEU A 127 -5.98 -0.46 -6.69
C LEU A 127 -7.45 -0.43 -6.22
N SER A 128 -8.30 0.39 -6.86
CA SER A 128 -9.74 0.44 -6.64
C SER A 128 -10.53 -0.33 -7.70
N ASP A 129 -9.89 -0.72 -8.81
CA ASP A 129 -10.50 -1.50 -9.88
C ASP A 129 -10.44 -3.00 -9.54
N GLU A 130 -11.62 -3.59 -9.29
CA GLU A 130 -11.75 -5.00 -8.94
C GLU A 130 -11.15 -5.93 -9.99
N GLN A 131 -11.35 -5.65 -11.27
CA GLN A 131 -10.81 -6.50 -12.34
C GLN A 131 -9.28 -6.42 -12.38
N ALA A 132 -8.70 -5.24 -12.26
CA ALA A 132 -7.26 -5.05 -12.25
C ALA A 132 -6.60 -5.72 -11.03
N VAL A 133 -7.24 -5.66 -9.86
CA VAL A 133 -6.81 -6.36 -8.65
C VAL A 133 -6.96 -7.88 -8.83
N HIS A 134 -8.09 -8.36 -9.37
CA HIS A 134 -8.31 -9.78 -9.68
C HIS A 134 -7.23 -10.34 -10.61
N ASP A 135 -6.94 -9.66 -11.70
CA ASP A 135 -5.92 -10.10 -12.66
C ASP A 135 -4.52 -10.13 -12.03
N THR A 136 -4.24 -9.17 -11.14
CA THR A 136 -3.00 -9.17 -10.37
C THR A 136 -2.89 -10.39 -9.45
N LEU A 137 -3.98 -10.80 -8.79
CA LEU A 137 -4.01 -11.99 -7.94
C LEU A 137 -3.78 -13.27 -8.76
N ILE A 138 -4.43 -13.38 -9.93
CA ILE A 138 -4.19 -14.50 -10.86
C ILE A 138 -2.73 -14.58 -11.28
N ASP A 139 -2.11 -13.45 -11.67
CA ASP A 139 -0.69 -13.38 -12.04
C ASP A 139 0.23 -13.85 -10.91
N LEU A 140 -0.18 -13.69 -9.66
CA LEU A 140 0.56 -14.13 -8.48
C LEU A 140 0.27 -15.59 -8.09
N GLY A 141 -0.67 -16.25 -8.78
CA GLY A 141 -1.06 -17.64 -8.53
C GLY A 141 -1.98 -17.81 -7.32
N LEU A 142 -2.75 -16.77 -6.98
CA LEU A 142 -3.68 -16.76 -5.85
C LEU A 142 -5.12 -17.03 -6.30
N GLU A 143 -5.96 -17.51 -5.38
CA GLU A 143 -7.40 -17.75 -5.60
C GLU A 143 -8.19 -16.43 -5.63
N ALA A 144 -8.05 -15.68 -6.73
CA ALA A 144 -8.53 -14.30 -6.88
C ALA A 144 -10.01 -14.14 -6.55
N SER A 145 -10.88 -15.00 -7.09
CA SER A 145 -12.33 -14.90 -6.88
C SER A 145 -12.72 -15.05 -5.41
N THR A 146 -12.08 -15.96 -4.69
CA THR A 146 -12.30 -16.19 -3.26
C THR A 146 -11.87 -14.96 -2.46
N LEU A 147 -10.66 -14.44 -2.71
CA LEU A 147 -10.14 -13.28 -1.99
C LEU A 147 -10.96 -12.01 -2.23
N ILE A 148 -11.42 -11.76 -3.46
CA ILE A 148 -12.30 -10.64 -3.79
C ILE A 148 -13.68 -10.78 -3.10
N MET A 149 -14.27 -11.97 -3.12
CA MET A 149 -15.55 -12.21 -2.46
C MET A 149 -15.46 -11.96 -0.95
N GLU A 150 -14.39 -12.44 -0.31
CA GLU A 150 -14.16 -12.23 1.12
C GLU A 150 -13.85 -10.76 1.44
N ALA A 151 -13.08 -10.08 0.59
CA ALA A 151 -12.83 -8.65 0.73
C ALA A 151 -14.13 -7.84 0.75
N LYS A 152 -15.04 -8.12 -0.19
CA LYS A 152 -16.37 -7.48 -0.24
C LYS A 152 -17.24 -7.79 0.98
N SER A 153 -17.13 -8.97 1.56
CA SER A 153 -17.89 -9.33 2.76
C SER A 153 -17.42 -8.58 4.03
N GLN A 154 -16.22 -7.97 3.98
CA GLN A 154 -15.66 -7.19 5.08
C GLN A 154 -15.95 -5.67 4.97
N SER A 155 -16.43 -5.20 3.81
CA SER A 155 -16.85 -3.82 3.63
C SER A 155 -18.19 -3.58 4.35
N ILE A 156 -18.11 -3.11 5.55
CA ILE A 156 -19.24 -2.59 6.33
C ILE A 156 -18.97 -1.12 6.65
#